data_3ac9ef144e7882340a5ba3f65f9416a1
#
_entry.id   3ac9ef144e7882340a5ba3f65f9416a1
#
_cell.length_a   1.000
_cell.length_b   1.000
_cell.length_c   1.000
_cell.angle_alpha   90.00
_cell.angle_beta   90.00
_cell.angle_gamma   90.00
#
_symmetry.space_group_name_H-M   'P 1'
#
loop_
_entity.id
_entity.type
_entity.pdbx_description
1 polymer ?
#
loop_
_entity_poly.entity_id
_entity_poly.type
_entity_poly.pdbx_seq_one_letter_code
_entity_poly.pdbx_strand_id
1 'polypeptide(L)'
;INNEDDYAKSRNYWKYLKGKFVKEGIQLVSATNQFKFEAPDGKMRKADVLDAENVQLLAKHYPNNRANDFLDWFVYSDNSLDGQSKKKAYTLIESGLLDSMEPGTISSLQQIHAYLFGGLYDFAGQIRSNTIWKDGTLFCRAEYLPENLRMIEQMPETNFDEIVNKYVEMNVAHPFMEGN
;
A
#
# COMPACT_ATOMS: atom_id res chain seq x y z
N ILE A 1 4.60 16.14 15.91
CA ILE A 1 5.79 16.09 15.05
C ILE A 1 6.84 17.09 15.49
N ASN A 2 6.47 18.31 15.82
CA ASN A 2 7.41 19.34 16.29
C ASN A 2 7.51 19.43 17.81
N ASN A 3 6.81 18.60 18.58
CA ASN A 3 6.54 18.81 20.01
C ASN A 3 6.10 20.25 20.32
N GLU A 4 5.32 20.83 19.43
CA GLU A 4 4.89 22.21 19.52
C GLU A 4 3.39 22.22 19.75
N ASP A 5 2.98 22.56 20.95
CA ASP A 5 1.59 22.70 21.35
C ASP A 5 0.99 24.05 20.90
N ASP A 6 1.83 24.96 20.43
CA ASP A 6 1.39 26.26 19.90
C ASP A 6 0.87 26.12 18.46
N TYR A 7 -0.46 26.24 18.33
CA TYR A 7 -1.14 26.18 17.03
C TYR A 7 -0.60 27.22 16.01
N ALA A 8 -0.25 28.41 16.45
CA ALA A 8 0.25 29.45 15.56
C ALA A 8 1.62 29.08 14.97
N LYS A 9 2.52 28.51 15.76
CA LYS A 9 3.83 28.03 15.31
C LYS A 9 3.68 26.83 14.36
N SER A 10 2.82 25.86 14.70
CA SER A 10 2.56 24.72 13.84
C SER A 10 2.00 25.13 12.48
N ARG A 11 1.07 26.10 12.45
CA ARG A 11 0.50 26.66 11.22
C ARG A 11 1.54 27.40 10.39
N ASN A 12 2.45 28.17 11.02
CA ASN A 12 3.52 28.88 10.31
C ASN A 12 4.54 27.90 9.73
N TYR A 13 4.86 26.84 10.47
CA TYR A 13 5.73 25.78 9.97
C TYR A 13 5.12 25.06 8.76
N TRP A 14 3.83 24.76 8.79
CA TRP A 14 3.13 24.18 7.64
C TRP A 14 3.17 25.09 6.40
N LYS A 15 3.00 26.40 6.56
CA LYS A 15 3.16 27.36 5.46
C LYS A 15 4.57 27.36 4.89
N TYR A 16 5.57 27.31 5.77
CA TYR A 16 6.98 27.25 5.37
C TYR A 16 7.24 25.98 4.56
N LEU A 17 6.81 24.82 5.03
CA LEU A 17 6.97 23.54 4.33
C LEU A 17 6.34 23.56 2.93
N LYS A 18 5.09 24.02 2.80
CA LYS A 18 4.44 24.16 1.49
C LYS A 18 5.27 25.04 0.53
N GLY A 19 5.78 26.15 1.01
CA GLY A 19 6.65 27.02 0.22
C GLY A 19 7.97 26.38 -0.19
N LYS A 20 8.54 25.55 0.68
CA LYS A 20 9.76 24.77 0.40
C LYS A 20 9.49 23.73 -0.70
N PHE A 21 8.44 22.95 -0.59
CA PHE A 21 8.06 21.95 -1.59
C PHE A 21 7.87 22.54 -2.99
N VAL A 22 7.20 23.69 -3.08
CA VAL A 22 7.02 24.39 -4.37
C VAL A 22 8.37 24.76 -4.98
N LYS A 23 9.33 25.26 -4.18
CA LYS A 23 10.67 25.62 -4.67
C LYS A 23 11.50 24.42 -5.11
N GLU A 24 11.28 23.26 -4.51
CA GLU A 24 11.95 22.00 -4.83
C GLU A 24 11.26 21.26 -6.00
N GLY A 25 10.21 21.83 -6.59
CA GLY A 25 9.45 21.22 -7.69
C GLY A 25 8.55 20.06 -7.25
N ILE A 26 8.35 19.90 -5.94
CA ILE A 26 7.51 18.85 -5.38
C ILE A 26 6.06 19.35 -5.37
N GLN A 27 5.16 18.62 -6.03
CA GLN A 27 3.75 19.02 -6.20
C GLN A 27 2.85 18.67 -5.00
N LEU A 28 3.39 18.62 -3.78
CA LEU A 28 2.62 18.34 -2.57
C LEU A 28 1.44 19.31 -2.40
N VAL A 29 1.65 20.58 -2.75
CA VAL A 29 0.63 21.63 -2.62
C VAL A 29 -0.54 21.42 -3.59
N SER A 30 -0.29 20.91 -4.79
CA SER A 30 -1.33 20.59 -5.77
C SER A 30 -2.16 19.36 -5.42
N ALA A 31 -1.58 18.46 -4.62
CA ALA A 31 -2.24 17.25 -4.12
C ALA A 31 -3.00 17.48 -2.80
N THR A 32 -2.86 18.68 -2.17
CA THR A 32 -3.61 18.99 -0.97
C THR A 32 -5.06 19.38 -1.29
N ASN A 33 -5.99 18.63 -0.74
CA ASN A 33 -7.41 19.01 -0.74
C ASN A 33 -7.75 19.75 0.56
N GLN A 34 -8.72 20.65 0.51
CA GLN A 34 -9.23 21.35 1.68
C GLN A 34 -10.63 20.87 2.02
N PHE A 35 -10.77 20.32 3.22
CA PHE A 35 -12.04 19.91 3.78
C PHE A 35 -12.41 20.77 4.97
N LYS A 36 -13.72 20.88 5.23
CA LYS A 36 -14.22 21.57 6.41
C LYS A 36 -14.35 20.58 7.56
N PHE A 37 -13.74 20.90 8.68
CA PHE A 37 -13.84 20.15 9.92
C PHE A 37 -14.41 21.04 11.01
N GLU A 38 -15.18 20.44 11.91
CA GLU A 38 -15.63 21.13 13.12
C GLU A 38 -14.46 21.26 14.10
N ALA A 39 -14.20 22.49 14.51
CA ALA A 39 -13.18 22.78 15.50
C ALA A 39 -13.75 22.63 16.93
N PRO A 40 -12.91 22.52 17.98
CA PRO A 40 -13.37 22.38 19.37
C PRO A 40 -14.31 23.48 19.87
N ASP A 41 -14.29 24.64 19.19
CA ASP A 41 -15.21 25.76 19.47
C ASP A 41 -16.53 25.69 18.65
N GLY A 42 -16.81 24.53 18.02
CA GLY A 42 -18.02 24.29 17.22
C GLY A 42 -18.05 24.99 15.85
N LYS A 43 -16.98 25.66 15.43
CA LYS A 43 -16.92 26.35 14.15
C LYS A 43 -16.31 25.45 13.05
N MET A 44 -16.93 25.48 11.88
CA MET A 44 -16.39 24.81 10.71
C MET A 44 -15.18 25.55 10.13
N ARG A 45 -14.04 24.90 10.08
CA ARG A 45 -12.78 25.44 9.52
C ARG A 45 -12.27 24.58 8.40
N LYS A 46 -11.68 25.22 7.39
CA LYS A 46 -10.97 24.49 6.33
C LYS A 46 -9.59 24.07 6.82
N ALA A 47 -9.26 22.80 6.57
CA ALA A 47 -7.92 22.27 6.77
C ALA A 47 -7.42 21.57 5.51
N ASP A 48 -6.11 21.59 5.29
CA ASP A 48 -5.46 20.85 4.22
C ASP A 48 -5.47 19.36 4.59
N VAL A 49 -5.78 18.50 3.61
CA VAL A 49 -5.80 17.04 3.76
C VAL A 49 -4.86 16.45 2.74
N LEU A 50 -4.02 15.53 3.18
CA LEU A 50 -3.08 14.80 2.34
C LEU A 50 -3.55 13.35 2.19
N ASP A 51 -3.35 12.77 1.02
CA ASP A 51 -3.41 11.33 0.83
C ASP A 51 -2.19 10.62 1.46
N ALA A 52 -2.23 9.30 1.50
CA ALA A 52 -1.19 8.49 2.14
C ALA A 52 0.20 8.69 1.49
N GLU A 53 0.26 8.83 0.16
CA GLU A 53 1.51 9.04 -0.56
C GLU A 53 2.15 10.38 -0.21
N ASN A 54 1.35 11.44 -0.17
CA ASN A 54 1.82 12.77 0.19
C ASN A 54 2.18 12.89 1.68
N VAL A 55 1.52 12.13 2.56
CA VAL A 55 1.93 12.02 3.97
C VAL A 55 3.31 11.36 4.10
N GLN A 56 3.57 10.28 3.36
CA GLN A 56 4.88 9.62 3.34
C GLN A 56 5.97 10.53 2.73
N LEU A 57 5.65 11.24 1.65
CA LEU A 57 6.55 12.21 1.06
C LEU A 57 6.89 13.33 2.04
N LEU A 58 5.88 13.86 2.74
CA LEU A 58 6.06 14.87 3.78
C LEU A 58 6.96 14.36 4.91
N ALA A 59 6.80 13.12 5.33
CA ALA A 59 7.60 12.54 6.40
C ALA A 59 9.11 12.52 6.09
N LYS A 60 9.48 12.28 4.83
CA LYS A 60 10.89 12.32 4.39
C LYS A 60 11.56 13.68 4.58
N HIS A 61 10.79 14.75 4.73
CA HIS A 61 11.29 16.11 4.95
C HIS A 61 11.35 16.51 6.43
N TYR A 62 10.95 15.63 7.34
CA TYR A 62 11.17 15.88 8.77
C TYR A 62 12.61 15.58 9.14
N PRO A 63 13.24 16.41 9.99
CA PRO A 63 14.59 16.15 10.44
C PRO A 63 14.63 14.94 11.39
N ASN A 64 15.58 14.03 11.14
CA ASN A 64 15.98 12.96 12.05
C ASN A 64 14.96 11.81 12.26
N ASN A 65 15.12 11.12 13.38
CA ASN A 65 14.35 9.95 13.81
C ASN A 65 12.83 10.17 13.88
N ARG A 66 12.39 11.43 14.01
CA ARG A 66 10.95 11.78 14.05
C ARG A 66 10.18 11.47 12.77
N ALA A 67 10.88 11.39 11.64
CA ALA A 67 10.24 10.96 10.39
C ALA A 67 9.80 9.50 10.48
N ASN A 68 10.64 8.65 11.03
CA ASN A 68 10.34 7.23 11.23
C ASN A 68 9.24 7.05 12.28
N ASP A 69 9.35 7.70 13.43
CA ASP A 69 8.32 7.68 14.47
C ASP A 69 6.95 8.11 13.94
N PHE A 70 6.93 9.12 13.07
CA PHE A 70 5.69 9.59 12.43
C PHE A 70 5.16 8.58 11.42
N LEU A 71 6.01 8.01 10.58
CA LEU A 71 5.60 6.98 9.62
C LEU A 71 5.08 5.73 10.33
N ASP A 72 5.76 5.30 11.39
CA ASP A 72 5.34 4.18 12.21
C ASP A 72 3.97 4.45 12.83
N TRP A 73 3.80 5.64 13.44
CA TRP A 73 2.49 6.03 13.97
C TRP A 73 1.42 6.07 12.88
N PHE A 74 1.70 6.65 11.72
CA PHE A 74 0.77 6.77 10.61
C PHE A 74 0.34 5.39 10.08
N VAL A 75 1.31 4.52 9.84
CA VAL A 75 1.06 3.15 9.38
C VAL A 75 0.28 2.35 10.43
N TYR A 76 0.70 2.41 11.70
CA TYR A 76 0.08 1.64 12.77
C TYR A 76 -1.24 2.21 13.29
N SER A 77 -1.60 3.45 12.99
CA SER A 77 -2.90 4.02 13.36
C SER A 77 -4.04 3.62 12.42
N ASP A 78 -3.72 3.21 11.19
CA ASP A 78 -4.73 2.76 10.23
C ASP A 78 -5.18 1.33 10.52
N ASN A 79 -6.42 1.17 10.98
CA ASN A 79 -7.07 -0.12 11.25
C ASN A 79 -8.03 -0.58 10.14
N SER A 80 -8.08 0.11 9.00
CA SER A 80 -8.76 -0.38 7.82
C SER A 80 -8.15 -1.71 7.33
N LEU A 81 -8.85 -2.44 6.47
CA LEU A 81 -8.31 -3.66 5.86
C LEU A 81 -6.98 -3.38 5.13
N ASP A 82 -6.94 -2.26 4.42
CA ASP A 82 -5.74 -1.81 3.70
C ASP A 82 -4.59 -1.47 4.67
N GLY A 83 -4.86 -0.73 5.74
CA GLY A 83 -3.87 -0.43 6.77
C GLY A 83 -3.34 -1.68 7.48
N GLN A 84 -4.21 -2.64 7.77
CA GLN A 84 -3.80 -3.89 8.39
C GLN A 84 -2.95 -4.77 7.45
N SER A 85 -3.31 -4.87 6.17
CA SER A 85 -2.50 -5.61 5.19
C SER A 85 -1.15 -4.96 4.95
N LYS A 86 -1.08 -3.63 4.90
CA LYS A 86 0.20 -2.89 4.84
C LYS A 86 1.11 -3.15 6.03
N LYS A 87 0.58 -3.15 7.25
CA LYS A 87 1.37 -3.51 8.45
C LYS A 87 1.98 -4.90 8.31
N LYS A 88 1.19 -5.86 7.87
CA LYS A 88 1.67 -7.23 7.64
C LYS A 88 2.71 -7.29 6.52
N ALA A 89 2.58 -6.49 5.46
CA ALA A 89 3.58 -6.41 4.41
C ALA A 89 4.94 -5.92 4.94
N TYR A 90 4.96 -4.87 5.75
CA TYR A 90 6.19 -4.41 6.40
C TYR A 90 6.80 -5.49 7.30
N THR A 91 5.98 -6.13 8.14
CA THR A 91 6.47 -7.21 9.02
C THR A 91 6.99 -8.41 8.22
N LEU A 92 6.35 -8.76 7.11
CA LEU A 92 6.80 -9.83 6.22
C LEU A 92 8.19 -9.55 5.66
N ILE A 93 8.44 -8.32 5.21
CA ILE A 93 9.75 -7.90 4.69
C ILE A 93 10.80 -7.91 5.80
N GLU A 94 10.50 -7.31 6.96
CA GLU A 94 11.45 -7.19 8.08
C GLU A 94 11.78 -8.53 8.74
N SER A 95 10.86 -9.48 8.71
CA SER A 95 11.08 -10.81 9.33
C SER A 95 12.06 -11.70 8.60
N GLY A 96 12.40 -11.39 7.34
CA GLY A 96 13.20 -12.25 6.48
C GLY A 96 12.46 -13.52 6.02
N LEU A 97 11.16 -13.63 6.27
CA LEU A 97 10.37 -14.80 5.88
C LEU A 97 10.38 -15.01 4.35
N LEU A 98 10.41 -13.92 3.59
CA LEU A 98 10.49 -13.97 2.12
C LEU A 98 11.75 -14.72 1.63
N ASP A 99 12.87 -14.61 2.36
CA ASP A 99 14.12 -15.25 1.98
C ASP A 99 14.06 -16.79 2.09
N SER A 100 13.08 -17.31 2.82
CA SER A 100 12.83 -18.75 2.96
C SER A 100 11.84 -19.31 1.93
N MET A 101 11.21 -18.45 1.13
CA MET A 101 10.24 -18.85 0.12
C MET A 101 10.91 -19.09 -1.23
N GLU A 102 10.42 -20.07 -1.98
CA GLU A 102 10.91 -20.33 -3.34
C GLU A 102 10.30 -19.31 -4.32
N PRO A 103 11.14 -18.46 -4.95
CA PRO A 103 10.63 -17.46 -5.89
C PRO A 103 9.90 -18.09 -7.08
N GLY A 104 8.95 -17.36 -7.65
CA GLY A 104 8.26 -17.77 -8.88
C GLY A 104 7.25 -18.90 -8.74
N THR A 105 7.01 -19.43 -7.52
CA THR A 105 6.07 -20.53 -7.29
C THR A 105 4.69 -20.08 -6.85
N ILE A 106 3.67 -20.83 -7.22
CA ILE A 106 2.29 -20.60 -6.75
C ILE A 106 2.19 -20.81 -5.24
N SER A 107 2.92 -21.76 -4.71
CA SER A 107 2.98 -22.04 -3.27
C SER A 107 3.45 -20.82 -2.47
N SER A 108 4.53 -20.17 -2.90
CA SER A 108 5.05 -18.97 -2.24
C SER A 108 4.07 -17.79 -2.36
N LEU A 109 3.44 -17.63 -3.52
CA LEU A 109 2.40 -16.62 -3.72
C LEU A 109 1.22 -16.83 -2.75
N GLN A 110 0.75 -18.07 -2.58
CA GLN A 110 -0.30 -18.40 -1.62
C GLN A 110 0.12 -18.14 -0.17
N GLN A 111 1.36 -18.47 0.19
CA GLN A 111 1.90 -18.20 1.53
C GLN A 111 1.97 -16.69 1.82
N ILE A 112 2.43 -15.89 0.86
CA ILE A 112 2.46 -14.42 0.97
C ILE A 112 1.04 -13.89 1.15
N HIS A 113 0.10 -14.32 0.31
CA HIS A 113 -1.29 -13.91 0.40
C HIS A 113 -1.93 -14.32 1.75
N ALA A 114 -1.68 -15.54 2.21
CA ALA A 114 -2.13 -16.03 3.51
C ALA A 114 -1.58 -15.19 4.66
N TYR A 115 -0.32 -14.79 4.58
CA TYR A 115 0.31 -13.94 5.59
C TYR A 115 -0.31 -12.54 5.61
N LEU A 116 -0.46 -11.91 4.44
CA LEU A 116 -0.96 -10.54 4.32
C LEU A 116 -2.42 -10.42 4.73
N PHE A 117 -3.24 -11.38 4.36
CA PHE A 117 -4.69 -11.31 4.48
C PHE A 117 -5.30 -12.27 5.50
N GLY A 118 -4.49 -13.12 6.14
CA GLY A 118 -4.92 -14.02 7.22
C GLY A 118 -5.57 -13.26 8.38
N GLY A 119 -6.78 -13.64 8.77
CA GLY A 119 -7.57 -12.93 9.76
C GLY A 119 -8.27 -11.66 9.23
N LEU A 120 -8.04 -11.28 7.97
CA LEU A 120 -8.77 -10.21 7.28
C LEU A 120 -9.82 -10.79 6.33
N TYR A 121 -9.48 -11.89 5.67
CA TYR A 121 -10.39 -12.61 4.78
C TYR A 121 -10.33 -14.13 5.05
N ASP A 122 -11.48 -14.78 5.00
CA ASP A 122 -11.59 -16.24 5.19
C ASP A 122 -10.93 -17.03 4.06
N PHE A 123 -10.77 -16.42 2.88
CA PHE A 123 -10.14 -17.02 1.70
C PHE A 123 -8.63 -16.71 1.59
N ALA A 124 -8.00 -16.14 2.63
CA ALA A 124 -6.58 -15.79 2.59
C ALA A 124 -5.72 -17.01 2.21
N GLY A 125 -4.88 -16.85 1.19
CA GLY A 125 -4.02 -17.91 0.65
C GLY A 125 -4.72 -18.93 -0.25
N GLN A 126 -6.03 -18.83 -0.47
CA GLN A 126 -6.78 -19.76 -1.28
C GLN A 126 -6.97 -19.26 -2.71
N ILE A 127 -6.61 -20.10 -3.68
CA ILE A 127 -6.92 -19.82 -5.09
C ILE A 127 -8.43 -19.83 -5.26
N ARG A 128 -8.97 -18.80 -5.91
CA ARG A 128 -10.41 -18.64 -6.11
C ARG A 128 -11.02 -19.78 -6.93
N SER A 129 -12.23 -20.13 -6.58
CA SER A 129 -13.06 -21.08 -7.33
C SER A 129 -14.17 -20.40 -8.15
N ASN A 130 -14.27 -19.07 -8.07
CA ASN A 130 -15.27 -18.28 -8.79
C ASN A 130 -14.63 -17.46 -9.90
N THR A 131 -15.35 -17.34 -11.03
CA THR A 131 -14.95 -16.39 -12.09
C THR A 131 -15.29 -14.98 -11.65
N ILE A 132 -14.33 -14.05 -11.82
CA ILE A 132 -14.45 -12.66 -11.37
C ILE A 132 -14.32 -11.67 -12.53
N TRP A 133 -15.02 -10.55 -12.34
CA TRP A 133 -15.01 -9.39 -13.21
C TRP A 133 -14.61 -8.16 -12.39
N LYS A 134 -13.83 -7.28 -12.98
CA LYS A 134 -13.53 -5.99 -12.37
C LYS A 134 -13.41 -4.94 -13.47
N ASP A 135 -14.11 -3.83 -13.32
CA ASP A 135 -14.07 -2.69 -14.25
C ASP A 135 -14.25 -3.05 -15.74
N GLY A 136 -15.15 -4.01 -16.01
CA GLY A 136 -15.42 -4.49 -17.37
C GLY A 136 -14.43 -5.54 -17.89
N THR A 137 -13.42 -5.91 -17.11
CA THR A 137 -12.43 -6.93 -17.46
C THR A 137 -12.81 -8.28 -16.87
N LEU A 138 -12.91 -9.30 -17.72
CA LEU A 138 -13.04 -10.70 -17.31
C LEU A 138 -11.65 -11.28 -17.12
N PHE A 139 -11.33 -11.71 -15.90
CA PHE A 139 -10.09 -12.44 -15.62
C PHE A 139 -10.18 -13.91 -16.02
N CYS A 140 -9.09 -14.66 -15.86
CA CYS A 140 -9.09 -16.09 -16.14
C CYS A 140 -10.29 -16.77 -15.47
N ARG A 141 -11.06 -17.55 -16.25
CA ARG A 141 -12.20 -18.30 -15.70
C ARG A 141 -11.73 -19.31 -14.68
N ALA A 142 -12.51 -19.48 -13.60
CA ALA A 142 -12.14 -20.35 -12.48
C ALA A 142 -11.83 -21.79 -12.91
N GLU A 143 -12.55 -22.31 -13.89
CA GLU A 143 -12.37 -23.66 -14.43
C GLU A 143 -11.01 -23.89 -15.09
N TYR A 144 -10.39 -22.84 -15.66
CA TYR A 144 -9.08 -22.91 -16.32
C TYR A 144 -7.95 -22.41 -15.42
N LEU A 145 -8.27 -21.80 -14.30
CA LEU A 145 -7.28 -21.16 -13.43
C LEU A 145 -6.21 -22.14 -12.91
N PRO A 146 -6.53 -23.36 -12.45
CA PRO A 146 -5.49 -24.28 -11.98
C PRO A 146 -4.46 -24.65 -13.05
N GLU A 147 -4.92 -24.91 -14.29
CA GLU A 147 -4.03 -25.26 -15.39
C GLU A 147 -3.22 -24.03 -15.85
N ASN A 148 -3.87 -22.87 -15.91
CA ASN A 148 -3.20 -21.60 -16.25
C ASN A 148 -2.09 -21.27 -15.25
N LEU A 149 -2.34 -21.39 -13.96
CA LEU A 149 -1.33 -21.15 -12.92
C LEU A 149 -0.17 -22.15 -13.02
N ARG A 150 -0.45 -23.42 -13.32
CA ARG A 150 0.61 -24.42 -13.56
C ARG A 150 1.49 -24.06 -14.74
N MET A 151 0.90 -23.55 -15.83
CA MET A 151 1.67 -23.08 -16.99
C MET A 151 2.52 -21.86 -16.65
N ILE A 152 1.96 -20.90 -15.92
CA ILE A 152 2.68 -19.69 -15.49
C ILE A 152 3.85 -20.08 -14.57
N GLU A 153 3.65 -21.00 -13.63
CA GLU A 153 4.72 -21.46 -12.74
C GLU A 153 5.92 -22.03 -13.52
N GLN A 154 5.67 -22.70 -14.66
CA GLN A 154 6.70 -23.27 -15.52
C GLN A 154 7.35 -22.26 -16.49
N MET A 155 6.89 -21.02 -16.53
CA MET A 155 7.49 -19.99 -17.38
C MET A 155 8.94 -19.72 -16.97
N PRO A 156 9.82 -19.45 -17.95
CA PRO A 156 11.22 -19.13 -17.65
C PRO A 156 11.34 -17.80 -16.88
N GLU A 157 12.37 -17.71 -16.04
CA GLU A 157 12.69 -16.54 -15.23
C GLU A 157 14.20 -16.31 -15.14
N THR A 158 14.90 -16.55 -16.24
CA THR A 158 16.37 -16.48 -16.33
C THR A 158 16.89 -15.06 -16.55
N ASN A 159 16.03 -14.16 -16.99
CA ASN A 159 16.34 -12.75 -17.23
C ASN A 159 15.16 -11.84 -16.86
N PHE A 160 15.41 -10.55 -16.83
CA PHE A 160 14.42 -9.55 -16.39
C PHE A 160 13.13 -9.57 -17.24
N ASP A 161 13.23 -9.70 -18.54
CA ASP A 161 12.05 -9.69 -19.44
C ASP A 161 11.16 -10.90 -19.21
N GLU A 162 11.74 -12.07 -18.97
CA GLU A 162 11.01 -13.29 -18.63
C GLU A 162 10.30 -13.18 -17.27
N ILE A 163 10.99 -12.61 -16.27
CA ILE A 163 10.39 -12.36 -14.93
C ILE A 163 9.21 -11.41 -15.06
N VAL A 164 9.36 -10.30 -15.82
CA VAL A 164 8.27 -9.35 -16.05
C VAL A 164 7.12 -10.01 -16.80
N ASN A 165 7.39 -10.83 -17.82
CA ASN A 165 6.35 -11.54 -18.55
C ASN A 165 5.57 -12.51 -17.64
N LYS A 166 6.28 -13.29 -16.82
CA LYS A 166 5.66 -14.18 -15.83
C LYS A 166 4.79 -13.41 -14.84
N TYR A 167 5.26 -12.26 -14.37
CA TYR A 167 4.48 -11.36 -13.50
C TYR A 167 3.20 -10.86 -14.19
N VAL A 168 3.29 -10.44 -15.46
CA VAL A 168 2.14 -9.99 -16.24
C VAL A 168 1.10 -11.11 -16.37
N GLU A 169 1.52 -12.31 -16.75
CA GLU A 169 0.61 -13.47 -16.87
C GLU A 169 -0.05 -13.83 -15.54
N MET A 170 0.69 -13.75 -14.42
CA MET A 170 0.13 -13.96 -13.08
C MET A 170 -0.92 -12.90 -12.75
N ASN A 171 -0.66 -11.64 -13.08
CA ASN A 171 -1.61 -10.55 -12.86
C ASN A 171 -2.88 -10.69 -13.71
N VAL A 172 -2.74 -11.16 -14.96
CA VAL A 172 -3.88 -11.48 -15.84
C VAL A 172 -4.68 -12.68 -15.31
N ALA A 173 -4.01 -13.70 -14.78
CA ALA A 173 -4.66 -14.85 -14.17
C ALA A 173 -5.54 -14.45 -12.96
N HIS A 174 -5.07 -13.48 -12.17
CA HIS A 174 -5.77 -12.92 -11.01
C HIS A 174 -6.26 -14.01 -10.05
N PRO A 175 -5.34 -14.73 -9.37
CA PRO A 175 -5.64 -16.01 -8.73
C PRO A 175 -6.48 -15.93 -7.47
N PHE A 176 -6.58 -14.78 -6.81
CA PHE A 176 -7.32 -14.61 -5.56
C PHE A 176 -8.62 -13.85 -5.75
N MET A 177 -9.50 -13.93 -4.77
CA MET A 177 -10.77 -13.17 -4.78
C MET A 177 -10.55 -11.67 -4.56
N GLU A 178 -9.54 -11.31 -3.78
CA GLU A 178 -9.10 -9.94 -3.49
C GLU A 178 -7.59 -9.96 -3.18
N GLY A 179 -6.90 -8.84 -3.27
CA GLY A 179 -5.49 -8.73 -2.88
C GLY A 179 -4.50 -9.36 -3.88
N ASN A 180 -4.86 -9.35 -5.17
CA ASN A 180 -3.97 -9.85 -6.24
C ASN A 180 -2.85 -8.88 -6.57
#